data_9b8d71d15102a88ac4bf0baa5bcb64ed
#
_entry.id   9b8d71d15102a88ac4bf0baa5bcb64ed
#
_cell.length_a   1.000
_cell.length_b   1.000
_cell.length_c   1.000
_cell.angle_alpha   90.00
_cell.angle_beta   90.00
_cell.angle_gamma   90.00
#
_symmetry.space_group_name_H-M   'P 1'
#
loop_
_entity.id
_entity.type
_entity.pdbx_description
1 polymer ?
#
loop_
_entity_poly.entity_id
_entity_poly.type
_entity_poly.pdbx_seq_one_letter_code
_entity_poly.pdbx_strand_id
1 'polypeptide(L)'
;MQGCSAFTPQPVEKVVFKDRAESSVNGGLTVTVAVPTIEEAKVIYGAELALKKIQPVWVDVKNESADTYWFLTPGLDPEHFSPSEAAFGFHTASDETNRQIDENFQKLQFKNPIRPGSAVSGFVLVNLDEGFKAIDIDLISRSAVKSFSFIIEDPDFKADYKLVDFETLHDPEDIINIEDEEDFRRAFEELPYCTTNADGDEYGDPLNLVLIGEVNDILTALIRRNWHPTEIIWSQALLRTFKSFLQGERYRYSPVSPLYVYGRRHDVAWQKARGTINKRNHMRFWLSPIRFRGKKVFVGQISRDIGVKLTLKSPTITTHVIDPDVDEARRYFVEDLCYSQAVARIGFVKGVGAVSKEAPKMNLVGDPFYTDGLRAVLFFDPRPFTLSDIDLLDWEIPPAHRTALENKRFDSPE
;
A
#
# COMPACT_ATOMS: atom_id res chain seq x y z
N MET A 1 -1.43 -1.24 45.52
CA MET A 1 -1.33 0.24 45.41
C MET A 1 -0.42 0.53 44.25
N GLN A 2 -1.00 0.71 43.05
CA GLN A 2 -0.25 1.26 41.90
C GLN A 2 -0.13 2.75 42.18
N GLY A 3 1.13 3.24 42.33
CA GLY A 3 1.39 4.66 42.52
C GLY A 3 0.88 5.43 41.29
N CYS A 4 0.09 6.49 41.52
CA CYS A 4 -0.21 7.48 40.53
C CYS A 4 1.12 8.07 40.04
N SER A 5 1.64 7.63 38.91
CA SER A 5 2.72 8.36 38.25
C SER A 5 2.13 9.71 37.83
N ALA A 6 2.73 10.80 38.30
CA ALA A 6 2.31 12.15 37.93
C ALA A 6 2.34 12.29 36.41
N PHE A 7 1.31 12.88 35.82
CA PHE A 7 1.30 13.25 34.41
C PHE A 7 2.38 14.32 34.17
N THR A 8 3.46 13.95 33.48
CA THR A 8 4.64 14.84 33.29
C THR A 8 5.14 14.77 31.84
N PRO A 9 4.37 15.29 30.86
CA PRO A 9 4.82 15.35 29.48
C PRO A 9 6.06 16.26 29.35
N GLN A 10 6.96 15.93 28.44
CA GLN A 10 8.14 16.72 28.12
C GLN A 10 7.88 17.59 26.87
N PRO A 11 8.51 18.78 26.79
CA PRO A 11 8.48 19.59 25.57
C PRO A 11 9.04 18.82 24.37
N VAL A 12 8.40 18.97 23.21
CA VAL A 12 8.76 18.29 21.95
C VAL A 12 10.22 18.56 21.55
N GLU A 13 10.73 19.75 21.86
CA GLU A 13 12.09 20.20 21.55
C GLU A 13 13.18 19.44 22.32
N LYS A 14 12.80 18.74 23.39
CA LYS A 14 13.73 17.93 24.19
C LYS A 14 13.83 16.48 23.73
N VAL A 15 13.06 16.09 22.72
CA VAL A 15 12.99 14.70 22.22
C VAL A 15 13.60 14.64 20.82
N VAL A 16 14.50 13.68 20.61
CA VAL A 16 15.38 13.63 19.42
C VAL A 16 14.77 13.00 18.17
N PHE A 17 13.49 12.63 18.17
CA PHE A 17 12.84 11.95 17.03
C PHE A 17 12.97 12.71 15.70
N LYS A 18 13.14 14.04 15.74
CA LYS A 18 13.30 14.87 14.54
C LYS A 18 14.62 14.63 13.79
N ASP A 19 15.61 13.99 14.43
CA ASP A 19 16.86 13.62 13.78
C ASP A 19 16.66 12.54 12.72
N ARG A 20 15.51 11.83 12.75
CA ARG A 20 15.07 10.83 11.79
C ARG A 20 14.03 11.35 10.78
N ALA A 21 13.84 12.69 10.76
CA ALA A 21 12.83 13.28 9.89
C ALA A 21 13.22 13.20 8.41
N GLU A 22 12.24 12.94 7.57
CA GLU A 22 12.37 13.01 6.11
C GLU A 22 11.66 14.24 5.56
N SER A 23 12.21 14.82 4.49
CA SER A 23 11.70 16.04 3.88
C SER A 23 11.51 15.89 2.38
N SER A 24 10.47 16.52 1.86
CA SER A 24 10.21 16.63 0.42
C SER A 24 9.74 18.03 0.06
N VAL A 25 10.07 18.49 -1.17
CA VAL A 25 9.77 19.84 -1.65
C VAL A 25 8.94 19.76 -2.92
N ASN A 26 7.84 20.50 -2.97
CA ASN A 26 6.99 20.63 -4.16
C ASN A 26 6.35 22.01 -4.24
N GLY A 27 6.66 22.78 -5.29
CA GLY A 27 5.99 24.04 -5.62
C GLY A 27 6.03 25.11 -4.52
N GLY A 28 7.17 25.30 -3.85
CA GLY A 28 7.35 26.28 -2.78
C GLY A 28 6.82 25.81 -1.41
N LEU A 29 6.46 24.54 -1.30
CA LEU A 29 6.14 23.89 -0.03
C LEU A 29 7.24 22.91 0.32
N THR A 30 7.71 22.95 1.58
CA THR A 30 8.57 21.93 2.16
C THR A 30 7.75 21.19 3.22
N VAL A 31 7.60 19.90 3.08
CA VAL A 31 6.96 19.03 4.06
C VAL A 31 8.02 18.14 4.69
N THR A 32 8.06 18.13 6.02
CA THR A 32 8.95 17.29 6.82
C THR A 32 8.12 16.42 7.74
N VAL A 33 8.43 15.14 7.83
CA VAL A 33 7.70 14.17 8.65
C VAL A 33 8.64 13.34 9.50
N ALA A 34 8.17 12.93 10.67
CA ALA A 34 8.87 11.99 11.53
C ALA A 34 7.89 11.14 12.36
N VAL A 35 8.28 9.92 12.66
CA VAL A 35 7.55 9.01 13.56
C VAL A 35 8.38 8.85 14.84
N PRO A 36 7.89 9.31 16.01
CA PRO A 36 8.52 9.03 17.29
C PRO A 36 8.46 7.53 17.62
N THR A 37 9.46 7.04 18.35
CA THR A 37 9.40 5.72 19.00
C THR A 37 8.27 5.68 20.04
N ILE A 38 7.88 4.47 20.47
CA ILE A 38 6.87 4.30 21.53
C ILE A 38 7.30 5.06 22.80
N GLU A 39 8.58 4.98 23.18
CA GLU A 39 9.10 5.68 24.36
C GLU A 39 9.15 7.20 24.17
N GLU A 40 9.56 7.68 23.00
CA GLU A 40 9.53 9.11 22.67
C GLU A 40 8.09 9.66 22.68
N ALA A 41 7.15 8.93 22.09
CA ALA A 41 5.73 9.29 22.10
C ALA A 41 5.17 9.36 23.54
N LYS A 42 5.53 8.39 24.39
CA LYS A 42 5.16 8.37 25.82
C LYS A 42 5.72 9.58 26.56
N VAL A 43 6.97 9.97 26.30
CA VAL A 43 7.59 11.16 26.91
C VAL A 43 6.89 12.45 26.46
N ILE A 44 6.55 12.58 25.17
CA ILE A 44 5.89 13.77 24.59
C ILE A 44 4.46 13.91 25.14
N TYR A 45 3.71 12.82 25.14
CA TYR A 45 2.29 12.83 25.50
C TYR A 45 2.03 12.62 26.98
N GLY A 46 3.02 12.15 27.77
CA GLY A 46 2.82 11.72 29.16
C GLY A 46 1.90 10.50 29.29
N ALA A 47 1.65 9.79 28.19
CA ALA A 47 0.74 8.67 28.09
C ALA A 47 1.27 7.62 27.09
N GLU A 48 1.01 6.35 27.36
CA GLU A 48 1.50 5.23 26.55
C GLU A 48 0.54 4.92 25.38
N LEU A 49 0.65 5.72 24.31
CA LEU A 49 -0.27 5.70 23.15
C LEU A 49 -0.39 4.32 22.50
N ALA A 50 0.71 3.57 22.43
CA ALA A 50 0.74 2.24 21.83
C ALA A 50 -0.21 1.22 22.48
N LEU A 51 -0.51 1.37 23.79
CA LEU A 51 -1.51 0.54 24.48
C LEU A 51 -2.93 0.68 23.91
N LYS A 52 -3.20 1.82 23.28
CA LYS A 52 -4.46 2.12 22.60
C LYS A 52 -4.35 2.00 21.07
N LYS A 53 -3.26 1.42 20.57
CA LYS A 53 -2.99 1.31 19.13
C LYS A 53 -2.92 2.67 18.41
N ILE A 54 -2.49 3.71 19.12
CA ILE A 54 -2.33 5.06 18.58
C ILE A 54 -0.84 5.32 18.33
N GLN A 55 -0.52 5.85 17.14
CA GLN A 55 0.81 6.26 16.73
C GLN A 55 0.79 7.75 16.36
N PRO A 56 1.64 8.60 16.94
CA PRO A 56 1.74 9.99 16.53
C PRO A 56 2.66 10.12 15.32
N VAL A 57 2.22 10.86 14.32
CA VAL A 57 3.03 11.29 13.17
C VAL A 57 3.24 12.79 13.28
N TRP A 58 4.48 13.21 13.39
CA TRP A 58 4.84 14.62 13.38
C TRP A 58 4.95 15.10 11.95
N VAL A 59 4.32 16.25 11.69
CA VAL A 59 4.32 16.90 10.38
C VAL A 59 4.72 18.34 10.57
N ASP A 60 5.66 18.84 9.75
CA ASP A 60 6.01 20.24 9.62
C ASP A 60 5.86 20.66 8.17
N VAL A 61 5.13 21.75 7.96
CA VAL A 61 4.90 22.31 6.62
C VAL A 61 5.37 23.74 6.59
N LYS A 62 6.41 24.00 5.79
CA LYS A 62 6.91 25.35 5.49
C LYS A 62 6.33 25.80 4.15
N ASN A 63 5.65 26.93 4.12
CA ASN A 63 5.03 27.48 2.94
C ASN A 63 5.74 28.75 2.45
N GLU A 64 6.54 28.62 1.39
CA GLU A 64 7.21 29.72 0.70
C GLU A 64 6.49 30.15 -0.59
N SER A 65 5.29 29.58 -0.85
CA SER A 65 4.43 29.95 -1.97
C SER A 65 3.56 31.16 -1.68
N ALA A 66 2.84 31.64 -2.68
CA ALA A 66 1.90 32.76 -2.54
C ALA A 66 0.51 32.35 -2.00
N ASP A 67 0.20 31.04 -2.01
CA ASP A 67 -1.13 30.52 -1.65
C ASP A 67 -1.18 30.08 -0.19
N THR A 68 -2.37 30.17 0.41
CA THR A 68 -2.67 29.51 1.69
C THR A 68 -3.08 28.07 1.44
N TYR A 69 -2.48 27.14 2.16
CA TYR A 69 -2.79 25.72 2.08
C TYR A 69 -3.50 25.19 3.31
N TRP A 70 -4.23 24.10 3.08
CA TRP A 70 -4.93 23.33 4.10
C TRP A 70 -4.53 21.87 4.00
N PHE A 71 -4.00 21.30 5.08
CA PHE A 71 -3.65 19.89 5.16
C PHE A 71 -4.88 19.02 5.41
N LEU A 72 -5.09 18.02 4.55
CA LEU A 72 -6.16 17.05 4.68
C LEU A 72 -5.70 15.85 5.53
N THR A 73 -5.88 15.93 6.84
CA THR A 73 -5.43 14.89 7.79
C THR A 73 -6.03 13.50 7.52
N PRO A 74 -7.29 13.33 7.02
CA PRO A 74 -7.81 12.02 6.62
C PRO A 74 -7.06 11.36 5.47
N GLY A 75 -6.26 12.11 4.70
CA GLY A 75 -5.39 11.55 3.67
C GLY A 75 -4.25 10.71 4.24
N LEU A 76 -3.81 11.06 5.45
CA LEU A 76 -2.79 10.30 6.18
C LEU A 76 -3.37 9.02 6.81
N ASP A 77 -4.53 9.13 7.45
CA ASP A 77 -5.28 8.00 7.99
C ASP A 77 -6.78 8.38 8.05
N PRO A 78 -7.65 7.69 7.27
CA PRO A 78 -9.09 7.97 7.32
C PRO A 78 -9.72 7.75 8.70
N GLU A 79 -9.12 6.88 9.51
CA GLU A 79 -9.56 6.55 10.87
C GLU A 79 -8.64 7.19 11.94
N HIS A 80 -8.06 8.36 11.65
CA HIS A 80 -7.22 9.10 12.61
C HIS A 80 -8.01 9.55 13.83
N PHE A 81 -7.33 9.66 14.94
CA PHE A 81 -7.93 10.05 16.22
C PHE A 81 -7.93 11.58 16.37
N SER A 82 -9.04 12.14 16.83
CA SER A 82 -9.02 13.51 17.33
C SER A 82 -8.22 13.60 18.64
N PRO A 83 -7.63 14.75 18.98
CA PRO A 83 -6.90 14.91 20.26
C PRO A 83 -7.75 14.54 21.47
N SER A 84 -9.01 14.96 21.49
CA SER A 84 -9.91 14.68 22.62
C SER A 84 -10.29 13.21 22.73
N GLU A 85 -10.50 12.53 21.60
CA GLU A 85 -10.78 11.09 21.56
C GLU A 85 -9.59 10.29 22.09
N ALA A 86 -8.39 10.59 21.61
CA ALA A 86 -7.18 9.94 22.07
C ALA A 86 -6.91 10.22 23.56
N ALA A 87 -7.04 11.47 23.99
CA ALA A 87 -6.83 11.90 25.38
C ALA A 87 -7.78 11.18 26.36
N PHE A 88 -9.06 11.05 25.97
CA PHE A 88 -10.10 10.39 26.79
C PHE A 88 -9.71 8.95 27.16
N GLY A 89 -9.02 8.26 26.27
CA GLY A 89 -8.51 6.89 26.55
C GLY A 89 -7.52 6.78 27.71
N PHE A 90 -6.98 7.92 28.20
CA PHE A 90 -6.00 8.01 29.28
C PHE A 90 -6.50 8.78 30.51
N HIS A 91 -7.78 9.16 30.53
CA HIS A 91 -8.37 9.82 31.69
C HIS A 91 -8.30 8.96 32.96
N THR A 92 -8.16 9.64 34.08
CA THR A 92 -8.05 9.06 35.43
C THR A 92 -9.23 9.48 36.28
N ALA A 93 -9.23 9.17 37.56
CA ALA A 93 -10.22 9.65 38.52
C ALA A 93 -10.04 11.13 38.92
N SER A 94 -8.97 11.81 38.46
CA SER A 94 -8.65 13.20 38.79
C SER A 94 -9.03 14.13 37.64
N ASP A 95 -10.03 14.99 37.83
CA ASP A 95 -10.46 15.98 36.85
C ASP A 95 -9.33 16.95 36.48
N GLU A 96 -8.48 17.32 37.43
CA GLU A 96 -7.32 18.18 37.18
C GLU A 96 -6.31 17.51 36.26
N THR A 97 -5.98 16.24 36.50
CA THR A 97 -5.09 15.45 35.64
C THR A 97 -5.70 15.29 34.24
N ASN A 98 -7.00 15.02 34.14
CA ASN A 98 -7.70 14.85 32.88
C ASN A 98 -7.65 16.15 32.05
N ARG A 99 -7.87 17.31 32.68
CA ARG A 99 -7.74 18.59 32.02
C ARG A 99 -6.31 18.80 31.46
N GLN A 100 -5.29 18.48 32.24
CA GLN A 100 -3.89 18.58 31.77
C GLN A 100 -3.58 17.64 30.60
N ILE A 101 -4.13 16.43 30.60
CA ILE A 101 -4.03 15.50 29.48
C ILE A 101 -4.68 16.11 28.24
N ASP A 102 -5.92 16.57 28.32
CA ASP A 102 -6.66 17.16 27.20
C ASP A 102 -5.92 18.37 26.62
N GLU A 103 -5.44 19.28 27.48
CA GLU A 103 -4.69 20.47 27.07
C GLU A 103 -3.40 20.10 26.34
N ASN A 104 -2.67 19.08 26.81
CA ASN A 104 -1.43 18.63 26.17
C ASN A 104 -1.71 18.03 24.77
N PHE A 105 -2.71 17.18 24.65
CA PHE A 105 -3.08 16.57 23.38
C PHE A 105 -3.54 17.63 22.36
N GLN A 106 -4.36 18.59 22.81
CA GLN A 106 -4.82 19.70 21.96
C GLN A 106 -3.69 20.64 21.52
N LYS A 107 -2.71 20.89 22.40
CA LYS A 107 -1.56 21.73 22.11
C LYS A 107 -0.66 21.11 21.04
N LEU A 108 -0.49 19.79 21.07
CA LEU A 108 0.41 19.05 20.19
C LEU A 108 -0.14 18.84 18.78
N GLN A 109 -1.45 19.03 18.56
CA GLN A 109 -2.12 18.81 17.30
C GLN A 109 -1.58 19.71 16.18
N PHE A 110 -1.43 19.16 14.95
CA PHE A 110 -1.24 19.96 13.74
C PHE A 110 -2.47 20.87 13.50
N LYS A 111 -2.24 22.14 13.18
CA LYS A 111 -3.31 23.14 13.04
C LYS A 111 -3.27 23.83 11.68
N ASN A 112 -4.35 23.75 10.95
CA ASN A 112 -4.61 24.51 9.73
C ASN A 112 -5.02 25.97 10.05
N PRO A 113 -4.93 26.91 9.07
CA PRO A 113 -4.28 26.80 7.77
C PRO A 113 -2.78 27.11 7.79
N ILE A 114 -2.07 26.75 6.70
CA ILE A 114 -0.66 27.09 6.49
C ILE A 114 -0.60 28.31 5.56
N ARG A 115 -0.28 29.48 6.11
CA ARG A 115 -0.26 30.75 5.37
C ARG A 115 1.04 30.97 4.59
N PRO A 116 1.06 31.79 3.52
CA PRO A 116 2.27 32.23 2.85
C PRO A 116 3.32 32.76 3.84
N GLY A 117 4.56 32.37 3.65
CA GLY A 117 5.70 32.78 4.51
C GLY A 117 5.68 32.20 5.92
N SER A 118 4.81 31.24 6.23
CA SER A 118 4.75 30.59 7.55
C SER A 118 5.19 29.13 7.54
N ALA A 119 5.51 28.64 8.73
CA ALA A 119 5.66 27.21 9.00
C ALA A 119 4.67 26.78 10.09
N VAL A 120 4.09 25.63 9.94
CA VAL A 120 3.17 25.02 10.91
C VAL A 120 3.60 23.60 11.18
N SER A 121 3.78 23.26 12.45
CA SER A 121 4.11 21.88 12.84
C SER A 121 3.20 21.37 13.95
N GLY A 122 3.03 20.04 14.00
CA GLY A 122 2.25 19.37 15.00
C GLY A 122 2.10 17.89 14.70
N PHE A 123 1.35 17.20 15.53
CA PHE A 123 1.09 15.78 15.36
C PHE A 123 -0.29 15.49 14.81
N VAL A 124 -0.37 14.42 14.03
CA VAL A 124 -1.62 13.73 13.69
C VAL A 124 -1.57 12.36 14.38
N LEU A 125 -2.61 12.02 15.12
CA LEU A 125 -2.73 10.75 15.83
C LEU A 125 -3.42 9.73 14.94
N VAL A 126 -2.71 8.69 14.56
CA VAL A 126 -3.14 7.69 13.57
C VAL A 126 -3.12 6.28 14.17
N ASN A 127 -3.65 5.31 13.43
CA ASN A 127 -3.54 3.92 13.84
C ASN A 127 -2.08 3.45 13.82
N LEU A 128 -1.71 2.63 14.80
CA LEU A 128 -0.38 2.03 14.90
C LEU A 128 -0.18 1.02 13.77
N ASP A 129 0.82 1.25 12.93
CA ASP A 129 1.31 0.30 11.94
C ASP A 129 2.63 -0.33 12.40
N GLU A 130 2.80 -1.62 12.16
CA GLU A 130 4.02 -2.36 12.47
C GLU A 130 4.90 -2.46 11.22
N GLY A 131 6.19 -2.17 11.35
CA GLY A 131 7.20 -2.34 10.30
C GLY A 131 7.56 -1.08 9.55
N PHE A 132 6.61 -0.39 8.95
CA PHE A 132 6.79 0.94 8.39
C PHE A 132 5.49 1.74 8.39
N LYS A 133 5.62 3.05 8.41
CA LYS A 133 4.51 3.99 8.28
C LYS A 133 4.55 4.66 6.92
N ALA A 134 3.50 4.47 6.15
CA ALA A 134 3.27 5.30 4.98
C ALA A 134 2.58 6.59 5.42
N ILE A 135 3.14 7.70 5.00
CA ILE A 135 2.66 9.03 5.33
C ILE A 135 2.33 9.74 4.03
N ASP A 136 1.05 10.01 3.83
CA ASP A 136 0.54 10.62 2.63
C ASP A 136 -0.10 11.96 2.98
N ILE A 137 0.47 13.04 2.47
CA ILE A 137 0.11 14.41 2.82
C ILE A 137 -0.43 15.12 1.59
N ASP A 138 -1.72 15.43 1.59
CA ASP A 138 -2.36 16.27 0.60
C ASP A 138 -2.61 17.67 1.17
N LEU A 139 -2.04 18.66 0.51
CA LEU A 139 -2.20 20.07 0.81
C LEU A 139 -3.02 20.72 -0.30
N ILE A 140 -4.19 21.28 0.05
CA ILE A 140 -5.07 21.95 -0.92
C ILE A 140 -5.02 23.47 -0.75
N SER A 141 -5.03 24.19 -1.89
CA SER A 141 -5.27 25.62 -1.99
C SER A 141 -6.47 25.90 -2.89
N ARG A 142 -6.74 27.15 -3.18
CA ARG A 142 -7.80 27.53 -4.14
C ARG A 142 -7.49 27.08 -5.57
N SER A 143 -6.22 26.94 -5.93
CA SER A 143 -5.74 26.77 -7.29
C SER A 143 -4.99 25.45 -7.51
N ALA A 144 -4.58 24.76 -6.44
CA ALA A 144 -3.70 23.60 -6.56
C ALA A 144 -3.89 22.59 -5.44
N VAL A 145 -3.60 21.33 -5.76
CA VAL A 145 -3.33 20.26 -4.81
C VAL A 145 -1.85 19.91 -4.88
N LYS A 146 -1.20 19.79 -3.75
CA LYS A 146 0.20 19.36 -3.62
C LYS A 146 0.24 18.11 -2.75
N SER A 147 0.76 17.04 -3.32
CA SER A 147 0.86 15.75 -2.65
C SER A 147 2.31 15.41 -2.34
N PHE A 148 2.52 14.83 -1.16
CA PHE A 148 3.81 14.36 -0.67
C PHE A 148 3.61 12.97 -0.08
N SER A 149 4.56 12.08 -0.31
CA SER A 149 4.48 10.70 0.16
C SER A 149 5.81 10.29 0.75
N PHE A 150 5.75 9.65 1.91
CA PHE A 150 6.92 9.17 2.63
C PHE A 150 6.66 7.73 3.10
N ILE A 151 7.71 6.94 3.17
CA ILE A 151 7.68 5.60 3.75
C ILE A 151 8.73 5.56 4.83
N ILE A 152 8.29 5.72 6.08
CA ILE A 152 9.17 5.79 7.25
C ILE A 152 9.22 4.41 7.91
N GLU A 153 10.42 3.85 8.10
CA GLU A 153 10.56 2.66 8.95
C GLU A 153 10.11 2.96 10.38
N ASP A 154 9.30 2.06 10.94
CA ASP A 154 8.92 2.18 12.34
C ASP A 154 10.15 1.84 13.22
N PRO A 155 10.65 2.78 14.02
CA PRO A 155 11.87 2.56 14.79
C PRO A 155 11.74 1.49 15.87
N ASP A 156 10.52 1.11 16.27
CA ASP A 156 10.23 0.08 17.28
C ASP A 156 9.99 -1.30 16.69
N PHE A 157 9.73 -1.37 15.38
CA PHE A 157 9.47 -2.61 14.67
C PHE A 157 10.61 -2.90 13.70
N LYS A 158 11.48 -3.82 14.06
CA LYS A 158 12.40 -4.42 13.10
C LYS A 158 11.56 -5.30 12.17
N ALA A 159 11.19 -4.76 11.02
CA ALA A 159 10.60 -5.55 9.97
C ALA A 159 11.55 -6.71 9.64
N ASP A 160 11.07 -7.96 9.74
CA ASP A 160 11.83 -9.16 9.39
C ASP A 160 12.09 -9.26 7.88
N TYR A 161 11.65 -8.29 7.08
CA TYR A 161 11.91 -8.17 5.65
C TYR A 161 12.90 -7.01 5.40
N LYS A 162 13.95 -7.32 4.69
CA LYS A 162 14.78 -6.28 4.09
C LYS A 162 13.98 -5.69 2.94
N LEU A 163 13.82 -4.36 2.93
CA LEU A 163 13.36 -3.66 1.73
C LEU A 163 14.29 -4.07 0.58
N VAL A 164 13.69 -4.54 -0.51
CA VAL A 164 14.46 -4.90 -1.70
C VAL A 164 15.04 -3.62 -2.28
N ASP A 165 16.35 -3.60 -2.48
CA ASP A 165 17.00 -2.53 -3.22
C ASP A 165 16.71 -2.68 -4.72
N PHE A 166 15.68 -2.00 -5.19
CA PHE A 166 15.25 -2.03 -6.59
C PHE A 166 16.23 -1.33 -7.54
N GLU A 167 17.21 -0.59 -7.04
CA GLU A 167 18.23 0.07 -7.89
C GLU A 167 19.33 -0.91 -8.30
N THR A 168 19.64 -1.87 -7.44
CA THR A 168 20.76 -2.81 -7.64
C THR A 168 20.32 -4.25 -7.96
N LEU A 169 19.01 -4.49 -8.11
CA LEU A 169 18.46 -5.84 -8.31
C LEU A 169 18.82 -6.47 -9.65
N HIS A 170 19.06 -5.67 -10.68
CA HIS A 170 19.52 -6.10 -11.99
C HIS A 170 20.85 -5.42 -12.32
N ASP A 171 21.77 -6.16 -12.93
CA ASP A 171 23.00 -5.58 -13.44
C ASP A 171 22.66 -4.54 -14.53
N PRO A 172 23.37 -3.39 -14.59
CA PRO A 172 23.09 -2.34 -15.57
C PRO A 172 23.12 -2.83 -17.03
N GLU A 173 23.90 -3.86 -17.33
CA GLU A 173 24.02 -4.46 -18.67
C GLU A 173 22.82 -5.33 -19.06
N ASP A 174 22.04 -5.80 -18.08
CA ASP A 174 20.81 -6.59 -18.30
C ASP A 174 19.58 -5.72 -18.49
N ILE A 175 19.67 -4.41 -18.22
CA ILE A 175 18.54 -3.49 -18.30
C ILE A 175 18.19 -3.19 -19.75
N ILE A 176 16.94 -3.47 -20.13
CA ILE A 176 16.37 -3.24 -21.46
C ILE A 176 15.52 -1.97 -21.41
N ASN A 177 16.02 -0.88 -22.04
CA ASN A 177 15.25 0.36 -22.14
C ASN A 177 14.40 0.36 -23.43
N ILE A 178 13.10 0.57 -23.30
CA ILE A 178 12.16 0.65 -24.42
C ILE A 178 11.50 2.03 -24.39
N GLU A 179 11.57 2.74 -25.51
CA GLU A 179 11.00 4.08 -25.67
C GLU A 179 9.70 4.08 -26.48
N ASP A 180 9.59 3.15 -27.46
CA ASP A 180 8.43 3.01 -28.33
C ASP A 180 7.32 2.22 -27.65
N GLU A 181 6.07 2.64 -27.79
CA GLU A 181 4.93 2.05 -27.13
C GLU A 181 4.51 0.69 -27.71
N GLU A 182 4.66 0.50 -29.03
CA GLU A 182 4.33 -0.77 -29.67
C GLU A 182 5.39 -1.84 -29.39
N ASP A 183 6.68 -1.46 -29.34
CA ASP A 183 7.76 -2.35 -28.90
C ASP A 183 7.57 -2.75 -27.46
N PHE A 184 7.14 -1.81 -26.63
CA PHE A 184 6.85 -2.04 -25.21
C PHE A 184 5.67 -2.99 -25.03
N ARG A 185 4.57 -2.78 -25.77
CA ARG A 185 3.41 -3.67 -25.76
C ARG A 185 3.82 -5.10 -26.13
N ARG A 186 4.62 -5.26 -27.20
CA ARG A 186 5.14 -6.59 -27.63
C ARG A 186 6.00 -7.23 -26.55
N ALA A 187 6.89 -6.47 -25.89
CA ALA A 187 7.71 -6.98 -24.81
C ALA A 187 6.87 -7.51 -23.63
N PHE A 188 5.70 -6.93 -23.38
CA PHE A 188 4.79 -7.44 -22.33
C PHE A 188 4.04 -8.71 -22.74
N GLU A 189 3.76 -8.89 -24.00
CA GLU A 189 3.16 -10.14 -24.49
C GLU A 189 4.15 -11.32 -24.35
N GLU A 190 5.47 -11.05 -24.39
CA GLU A 190 6.55 -12.04 -24.28
C GLU A 190 7.01 -12.32 -22.83
N LEU A 191 6.54 -11.56 -21.84
CA LEU A 191 6.85 -11.81 -20.43
C LEU A 191 6.39 -13.21 -20.01
N PRO A 192 7.02 -13.84 -18.96
CA PRO A 192 6.56 -15.12 -18.41
C PRO A 192 5.04 -15.11 -18.18
N TYR A 193 4.34 -16.18 -18.58
CA TYR A 193 2.88 -16.21 -18.50
C TYR A 193 2.35 -16.59 -17.12
N CYS A 194 3.16 -17.26 -16.29
CA CYS A 194 2.79 -17.67 -14.94
C CYS A 194 4.00 -17.71 -14.01
N THR A 195 3.74 -17.88 -12.74
CA THR A 195 4.74 -18.16 -11.71
C THR A 195 5.15 -19.62 -11.73
N THR A 196 6.25 -19.97 -11.03
CA THR A 196 6.72 -21.33 -10.85
C THR A 196 6.98 -21.64 -9.37
N ASN A 197 7.26 -22.91 -9.06
CA ASN A 197 7.93 -23.32 -7.82
C ASN A 197 9.41 -22.93 -7.84
N ALA A 198 10.15 -23.26 -6.77
CA ALA A 198 11.58 -22.93 -6.63
C ALA A 198 12.47 -23.60 -7.68
N ASP A 199 12.11 -24.81 -8.11
CA ASP A 199 12.87 -25.61 -9.07
C ASP A 199 12.54 -25.24 -10.53
N GLY A 200 11.45 -24.46 -10.75
CA GLY A 200 11.04 -23.98 -12.07
C GLY A 200 10.34 -25.03 -12.95
N ASP A 201 10.02 -26.20 -12.41
CA ASP A 201 9.45 -27.35 -13.13
C ASP A 201 7.91 -27.49 -12.98
N GLU A 202 7.32 -26.83 -12.01
CA GLU A 202 5.86 -26.74 -11.83
C GLU A 202 5.35 -25.30 -12.05
N TYR A 203 4.21 -25.18 -12.72
CA TYR A 203 3.57 -23.91 -13.06
C TYR A 203 2.51 -23.53 -12.02
N GLY A 204 2.52 -22.24 -11.62
CA GLY A 204 1.63 -21.68 -10.63
C GLY A 204 0.60 -20.71 -11.19
N ASP A 205 0.31 -19.68 -10.41
CA ASP A 205 -0.69 -18.68 -10.74
C ASP A 205 -0.28 -17.82 -11.95
N PRO A 206 -1.26 -17.33 -12.76
CA PRO A 206 -0.97 -16.50 -13.92
C PRO A 206 -0.41 -15.13 -13.53
N LEU A 207 0.54 -14.63 -14.33
CA LEU A 207 1.09 -13.27 -14.19
C LEU A 207 0.20 -12.27 -14.92
N ASN A 208 -0.84 -11.80 -14.26
CA ASN A 208 -1.95 -11.03 -14.81
C ASN A 208 -1.89 -9.52 -14.58
N LEU A 209 -0.76 -9.01 -14.03
CA LEU A 209 -0.52 -7.58 -13.79
C LEU A 209 0.84 -7.13 -14.32
N VAL A 210 0.89 -5.87 -14.79
CA VAL A 210 2.12 -5.11 -15.02
C VAL A 210 1.95 -3.72 -14.43
N LEU A 211 2.90 -3.26 -13.62
CA LEU A 211 2.92 -1.91 -13.06
C LEU A 211 4.16 -1.16 -13.56
N ILE A 212 3.98 0.07 -13.98
CA ILE A 212 5.02 0.91 -14.56
C ILE A 212 5.06 2.23 -13.83
N GLY A 213 6.19 2.58 -13.25
CA GLY A 213 6.34 3.83 -12.51
C GLY A 213 7.54 3.82 -11.56
N GLU A 214 7.70 4.90 -10.84
CA GLU A 214 8.64 4.95 -9.73
C GLU A 214 8.09 4.13 -8.54
N VAL A 215 9.00 3.52 -7.80
CA VAL A 215 8.65 2.65 -6.66
C VAL A 215 7.75 3.39 -5.66
N ASN A 216 8.10 4.63 -5.33
CA ASN A 216 7.35 5.44 -4.36
C ASN A 216 5.92 5.75 -4.82
N ASP A 217 5.70 6.03 -6.11
CA ASP A 217 4.37 6.30 -6.65
C ASP A 217 3.47 5.06 -6.57
N ILE A 218 4.04 3.89 -6.92
CA ILE A 218 3.33 2.59 -6.85
C ILE A 218 3.00 2.24 -5.39
N LEU A 219 3.98 2.30 -4.50
CA LEU A 219 3.80 1.98 -3.08
C LEU A 219 2.75 2.88 -2.43
N THR A 220 2.84 4.19 -2.69
CA THR A 220 1.87 5.16 -2.19
C THR A 220 0.47 4.87 -2.70
N ALA A 221 0.31 4.55 -3.99
CA ALA A 221 -0.99 4.20 -4.56
C ALA A 221 -1.61 2.98 -3.85
N LEU A 222 -0.82 1.95 -3.59
CA LEU A 222 -1.24 0.74 -2.89
C LEU A 222 -1.70 1.06 -1.47
N ILE A 223 -0.91 1.81 -0.72
CA ILE A 223 -1.19 2.16 0.68
C ILE A 223 -2.44 3.02 0.80
N ARG A 224 -2.61 4.04 -0.07
CA ARG A 224 -3.83 4.87 -0.12
C ARG A 224 -5.10 4.05 -0.33
N ARG A 225 -4.98 2.89 -0.95
CA ARG A 225 -6.09 1.96 -1.18
C ARG A 225 -6.15 0.84 -0.13
N ASN A 226 -5.51 1.01 1.03
CA ASN A 226 -5.47 0.03 2.12
C ASN A 226 -4.92 -1.35 1.71
N TRP A 227 -3.96 -1.36 0.77
CA TRP A 227 -3.13 -2.53 0.54
C TRP A 227 -1.98 -2.49 1.53
N HIS A 228 -1.71 -3.62 2.17
CA HIS A 228 -0.66 -3.76 3.17
C HIS A 228 0.41 -4.73 2.67
N PRO A 229 1.70 -4.45 2.91
CA PRO A 229 2.76 -5.40 2.62
C PRO A 229 2.58 -6.65 3.47
N THR A 230 3.09 -7.77 2.99
CA THR A 230 3.10 -9.01 3.75
C THR A 230 4.47 -9.25 4.36
N GLU A 231 4.52 -9.84 5.56
CA GLU A 231 5.77 -10.29 6.15
C GLU A 231 6.35 -11.48 5.38
N ILE A 232 7.68 -11.61 5.42
CA ILE A 232 8.35 -12.83 4.98
C ILE A 232 8.07 -13.95 6.01
N ILE A 233 7.94 -15.19 5.54
CA ILE A 233 7.64 -16.33 6.40
C ILE A 233 8.83 -16.60 7.35
N TRP A 234 8.74 -16.08 8.58
CA TRP A 234 9.60 -16.43 9.70
C TRP A 234 8.76 -17.11 10.77
N SER A 235 9.38 -17.88 11.65
CA SER A 235 8.68 -18.64 12.69
C SER A 235 7.78 -17.78 13.59
N GLN A 236 8.15 -16.54 13.84
CA GLN A 236 7.34 -15.60 14.64
C GLN A 236 6.13 -15.06 13.90
N ALA A 237 6.25 -14.77 12.59
CA ALA A 237 5.13 -14.36 11.77
C ALA A 237 4.08 -15.48 11.64
N LEU A 238 4.49 -16.73 11.52
CA LEU A 238 3.62 -17.90 11.56
C LEU A 238 2.87 -18.03 12.90
N LEU A 239 3.55 -17.79 14.04
CA LEU A 239 2.92 -17.81 15.36
C LEU A 239 1.89 -16.68 15.54
N ARG A 240 2.18 -15.48 15.05
CA ARG A 240 1.23 -14.34 15.07
C ARG A 240 0.02 -14.62 14.18
N THR A 241 0.23 -15.16 12.98
CA THR A 241 -0.85 -15.56 12.06
C THR A 241 -1.74 -16.62 12.68
N PHE A 242 -1.16 -17.62 13.32
CA PHE A 242 -1.91 -18.69 14.01
C PHE A 242 -2.71 -18.14 15.20
N LYS A 243 -2.12 -17.25 15.99
CA LYS A 243 -2.79 -16.58 17.13
C LYS A 243 -3.94 -15.69 16.65
N SER A 244 -3.74 -14.91 15.59
CA SER A 244 -4.75 -14.07 14.95
C SER A 244 -5.91 -14.91 14.37
N PHE A 245 -5.59 -16.05 13.77
CA PHE A 245 -6.60 -17.01 13.29
C PHE A 245 -7.50 -17.54 14.42
N LEU A 246 -6.90 -17.89 15.57
CA LEU A 246 -7.64 -18.39 16.73
C LEU A 246 -8.48 -17.31 17.42
N GLN A 247 -8.04 -16.04 17.34
CA GLN A 247 -8.71 -14.91 18.01
C GLN A 247 -9.70 -14.17 17.10
N GLY A 248 -9.76 -14.53 15.79
CA GLY A 248 -10.61 -13.85 14.81
C GLY A 248 -10.17 -12.40 14.50
N GLU A 249 -8.96 -12.02 14.90
CA GLU A 249 -8.41 -10.69 14.66
C GLU A 249 -7.89 -10.55 13.24
N ARG A 250 -7.90 -9.32 12.71
CA ARG A 250 -7.27 -8.98 11.43
C ARG A 250 -5.75 -8.87 11.62
N TYR A 251 -4.99 -9.88 11.19
CA TYR A 251 -3.55 -9.70 11.06
C TYR A 251 -3.23 -9.15 9.65
N ARG A 252 -2.88 -7.89 9.59
CA ARG A 252 -2.70 -7.14 8.32
C ARG A 252 -1.47 -7.58 7.53
N TYR A 253 -0.48 -8.22 8.16
CA TYR A 253 0.83 -8.55 7.61
C TYR A 253 1.06 -10.06 7.43
N SER A 254 0.01 -10.86 7.39
CA SER A 254 0.10 -12.32 7.27
C SER A 254 0.95 -12.73 6.06
N PRO A 255 1.96 -13.61 6.23
CA PRO A 255 2.85 -14.01 5.16
C PRO A 255 2.11 -14.75 4.03
N VAL A 256 2.64 -14.64 2.82
CA VAL A 256 2.19 -15.40 1.65
C VAL A 256 3.25 -16.42 1.23
N SER A 257 2.81 -17.56 0.68
CA SER A 257 3.71 -18.58 0.16
C SER A 257 4.60 -18.02 -0.96
N PRO A 258 5.89 -18.37 -1.01
CA PRO A 258 6.77 -17.90 -2.06
C PRO A 258 6.34 -18.45 -3.42
N LEU A 259 6.35 -17.59 -4.43
CA LEU A 259 6.26 -17.93 -5.85
C LEU A 259 7.50 -17.38 -6.55
N TYR A 260 7.84 -17.92 -7.70
CA TYR A 260 9.08 -17.63 -8.41
C TYR A 260 8.83 -17.17 -9.83
N VAL A 261 9.60 -16.17 -10.26
CA VAL A 261 9.70 -15.67 -11.63
C VAL A 261 11.16 -15.26 -11.84
N TYR A 262 11.70 -15.42 -13.02
CA TYR A 262 13.13 -15.17 -13.31
C TYR A 262 14.09 -15.95 -12.42
N GLY A 263 13.71 -17.17 -11.98
CA GLY A 263 14.53 -17.99 -11.09
C GLY A 263 14.66 -17.47 -9.65
N ARG A 264 13.91 -16.42 -9.27
CA ARG A 264 13.94 -15.84 -7.93
C ARG A 264 12.54 -15.72 -7.30
N ARG A 265 12.51 -15.69 -5.98
CA ARG A 265 11.32 -15.41 -5.19
C ARG A 265 10.78 -14.00 -5.54
N HIS A 266 9.49 -13.75 -5.28
CA HIS A 266 8.90 -12.43 -5.41
C HIS A 266 9.67 -11.38 -4.58
N ASP A 267 9.79 -10.19 -5.17
CA ASP A 267 10.51 -9.08 -4.55
C ASP A 267 9.67 -8.46 -3.44
N VAL A 268 8.37 -8.28 -3.70
CA VAL A 268 7.40 -7.76 -2.72
C VAL A 268 6.07 -8.49 -2.84
N ALA A 269 5.33 -8.56 -1.74
CA ALA A 269 3.96 -9.06 -1.74
C ALA A 269 3.06 -8.15 -0.91
N TRP A 270 1.82 -8.02 -1.37
CA TRP A 270 0.81 -7.15 -0.78
C TRP A 270 -0.50 -7.87 -0.62
N GLN A 271 -1.30 -7.41 0.34
CA GLN A 271 -2.63 -7.96 0.57
C GLN A 271 -3.62 -6.88 0.98
N LYS A 272 -4.89 -7.14 0.68
CA LYS A 272 -6.01 -6.33 1.14
C LYS A 272 -7.06 -7.27 1.68
N ALA A 273 -7.16 -7.34 3.01
CA ALA A 273 -8.11 -8.20 3.70
C ALA A 273 -9.50 -7.54 3.78
N ARG A 274 -10.55 -8.35 3.69
CA ARG A 274 -11.92 -7.97 4.03
C ARG A 274 -12.15 -8.14 5.54
N GLY A 275 -13.31 -8.63 5.96
CA GLY A 275 -13.63 -8.86 7.37
C GLY A 275 -12.74 -9.88 8.10
N THR A 276 -12.11 -10.82 7.38
CA THR A 276 -11.23 -11.86 7.93
C THR A 276 -10.03 -12.08 7.02
N ILE A 277 -8.94 -12.63 7.56
CA ILE A 277 -7.73 -13.01 6.82
C ILE A 277 -7.99 -14.09 5.75
N ASN A 278 -9.06 -14.88 5.90
CA ASN A 278 -9.43 -15.95 4.98
C ASN A 278 -10.15 -15.44 3.71
N LYS A 279 -10.41 -14.13 3.64
CA LYS A 279 -11.06 -13.46 2.51
C LYS A 279 -10.28 -12.22 2.17
N ARG A 280 -9.22 -12.37 1.38
CA ARG A 280 -8.32 -11.27 1.00
C ARG A 280 -7.96 -11.35 -0.47
N ASN A 281 -7.68 -10.21 -1.06
CA ASN A 281 -6.88 -10.16 -2.27
C ASN A 281 -5.41 -10.18 -1.86
N HIS A 282 -4.58 -10.94 -2.56
CA HIS A 282 -3.14 -10.94 -2.37
C HIS A 282 -2.42 -10.94 -3.71
N MET A 283 -1.28 -10.29 -3.74
CA MET A 283 -0.50 -10.12 -4.95
C MET A 283 1.00 -10.19 -4.66
N ARG A 284 1.75 -10.49 -5.69
CA ARG A 284 3.20 -10.56 -5.67
C ARG A 284 3.75 -9.86 -6.89
N PHE A 285 4.87 -9.16 -6.72
CA PHE A 285 5.54 -8.46 -7.81
C PHE A 285 7.01 -8.82 -7.89
N TRP A 286 7.51 -8.79 -9.12
CA TRP A 286 8.91 -8.95 -9.49
C TRP A 286 9.30 -7.75 -10.36
N LEU A 287 10.39 -7.08 -10.01
CA LEU A 287 10.99 -6.09 -10.89
C LEU A 287 11.53 -6.81 -12.13
N SER A 288 11.05 -6.45 -13.31
CA SER A 288 11.61 -6.95 -14.56
C SER A 288 12.88 -6.18 -14.94
N PRO A 289 13.74 -6.73 -15.82
CA PRO A 289 14.86 -5.97 -16.36
C PRO A 289 14.41 -4.87 -17.34
N ILE A 290 13.14 -4.81 -17.71
CA ILE A 290 12.60 -3.82 -18.63
C ILE A 290 12.43 -2.46 -17.94
N ARG A 291 12.75 -1.40 -18.68
CA ARG A 291 12.38 -0.02 -18.35
C ARG A 291 11.59 0.57 -19.50
N PHE A 292 10.55 1.31 -19.20
CA PHE A 292 9.80 2.06 -20.19
C PHE A 292 9.99 3.55 -19.99
N ARG A 293 10.65 4.20 -20.96
CA ARG A 293 11.01 5.63 -20.85
C ARG A 293 11.66 5.95 -19.50
N GLY A 294 12.61 5.10 -19.10
CA GLY A 294 13.33 5.20 -17.84
C GLY A 294 12.60 4.69 -16.60
N LYS A 295 11.27 4.50 -16.65
CA LYS A 295 10.46 4.01 -15.50
C LYS A 295 10.60 2.50 -15.30
N LYS A 296 10.59 2.08 -14.05
CA LYS A 296 10.64 0.67 -13.67
C LYS A 296 9.36 -0.07 -14.06
N VAL A 297 9.51 -1.34 -14.44
CA VAL A 297 8.43 -2.23 -14.85
C VAL A 297 8.39 -3.43 -13.94
N PHE A 298 7.27 -3.61 -13.23
CA PHE A 298 7.02 -4.75 -12.38
C PHE A 298 6.01 -5.69 -13.04
N VAL A 299 6.32 -6.98 -13.07
CA VAL A 299 5.35 -8.01 -13.43
C VAL A 299 4.75 -8.58 -12.15
N GLY A 300 3.45 -8.85 -12.16
CA GLY A 300 2.74 -9.27 -10.96
C GLY A 300 1.70 -10.35 -11.19
N GLN A 301 1.41 -11.02 -10.08
CA GLN A 301 0.31 -11.97 -9.93
C GLN A 301 -0.64 -11.45 -8.86
N ILE A 302 -1.94 -11.49 -9.14
CA ILE A 302 -2.98 -11.24 -8.14
C ILE A 302 -4.01 -12.37 -8.18
N SER A 303 -4.44 -12.78 -6.98
CA SER A 303 -5.55 -13.68 -6.76
C SER A 303 -6.35 -13.29 -5.53
N ARG A 304 -7.55 -13.88 -5.41
CA ARG A 304 -8.46 -13.64 -4.29
C ARG A 304 -8.64 -14.92 -3.50
N ASP A 305 -8.39 -14.89 -2.19
CA ASP A 305 -8.76 -15.97 -1.29
C ASP A 305 -10.26 -15.91 -0.98
N ILE A 306 -10.95 -17.03 -1.17
CA ILE A 306 -12.39 -17.17 -0.89
C ILE A 306 -12.70 -18.14 0.25
N GLY A 307 -11.70 -18.88 0.72
CA GLY A 307 -11.84 -19.85 1.80
C GLY A 307 -10.53 -20.49 2.22
N VAL A 308 -10.63 -21.53 3.04
CA VAL A 308 -9.49 -22.33 3.53
C VAL A 308 -9.81 -23.81 3.34
N LYS A 309 -8.82 -24.59 2.90
CA LYS A 309 -8.89 -26.05 2.81
C LYS A 309 -7.72 -26.72 3.52
N LEU A 310 -7.90 -27.98 3.93
CA LEU A 310 -6.81 -28.81 4.44
C LEU A 310 -6.02 -29.39 3.27
N THR A 311 -4.69 -29.35 3.36
CA THR A 311 -3.79 -29.93 2.35
C THR A 311 -2.48 -30.39 2.99
N LEU A 312 -1.94 -31.50 2.51
CA LEU A 312 -0.62 -31.97 2.89
C LEU A 312 0.52 -31.26 2.10
N LYS A 313 0.16 -30.44 1.10
CA LYS A 313 1.11 -29.66 0.30
C LYS A 313 1.55 -28.35 0.99
N SER A 314 0.97 -28.03 2.16
CA SER A 314 1.35 -26.84 2.94
C SER A 314 2.01 -27.26 4.25
N PRO A 315 3.10 -26.59 4.68
CA PRO A 315 3.74 -26.84 5.98
C PRO A 315 2.80 -26.68 7.19
N THR A 316 1.71 -25.89 7.02
CA THR A 316 0.70 -25.62 8.05
C THR A 316 -0.51 -26.53 7.97
N ILE A 317 -0.50 -27.55 7.09
CA ILE A 317 -1.63 -28.48 6.83
C ILE A 317 -2.90 -27.75 6.32
N THR A 318 -2.88 -26.44 6.18
CA THR A 318 -3.94 -25.60 5.65
C THR A 318 -3.41 -24.73 4.52
N THR A 319 -4.26 -24.49 3.52
CA THR A 319 -4.00 -23.50 2.47
C THR A 319 -5.28 -22.74 2.17
N HIS A 320 -5.13 -21.52 1.65
CA HIS A 320 -6.27 -20.77 1.13
C HIS A 320 -6.76 -21.38 -0.18
N VAL A 321 -8.05 -21.24 -0.45
CA VAL A 321 -8.67 -21.57 -1.72
C VAL A 321 -8.83 -20.28 -2.49
N ILE A 322 -8.28 -20.21 -3.71
CA ILE A 322 -8.42 -19.02 -4.55
C ILE A 322 -9.75 -19.04 -5.30
N ASP A 323 -10.22 -17.85 -5.67
CA ASP A 323 -11.31 -17.70 -6.62
C ASP A 323 -10.85 -18.25 -7.99
N PRO A 324 -11.57 -19.22 -8.58
CA PRO A 324 -11.20 -19.76 -9.87
C PRO A 324 -11.18 -18.73 -11.01
N ASP A 325 -11.99 -17.68 -10.91
CA ASP A 325 -11.96 -16.53 -11.82
C ASP A 325 -10.87 -15.54 -11.37
N VAL A 326 -9.65 -15.74 -11.82
CA VAL A 326 -8.54 -14.88 -11.46
C VAL A 326 -8.64 -13.48 -12.09
N ASP A 327 -9.48 -13.29 -13.10
CA ASP A 327 -9.72 -12.01 -13.74
C ASP A 327 -10.58 -11.09 -12.86
N GLU A 328 -11.41 -11.65 -11.97
CA GLU A 328 -12.14 -10.89 -10.95
C GLU A 328 -11.19 -10.14 -10.00
N ALA A 329 -10.12 -10.80 -9.54
CA ALA A 329 -9.14 -10.16 -8.68
C ALA A 329 -8.35 -9.07 -9.42
N ARG A 330 -7.97 -9.31 -10.69
CA ARG A 330 -7.33 -8.35 -11.58
C ARG A 330 -8.23 -7.13 -11.80
N ARG A 331 -9.51 -7.34 -12.14
CA ARG A 331 -10.48 -6.28 -12.34
C ARG A 331 -10.64 -5.42 -11.08
N TYR A 332 -10.85 -6.07 -9.94
CA TYR A 332 -10.95 -5.36 -8.67
C TYR A 332 -9.73 -4.47 -8.39
N PHE A 333 -8.52 -4.99 -8.65
CA PHE A 333 -7.28 -4.24 -8.45
C PHE A 333 -7.20 -3.00 -9.32
N VAL A 334 -7.47 -3.15 -10.63
CA VAL A 334 -7.48 -2.03 -11.58
C VAL A 334 -8.47 -0.95 -11.15
N GLU A 335 -9.71 -1.34 -10.89
CA GLU A 335 -10.78 -0.42 -10.49
C GLU A 335 -10.46 0.28 -9.15
N ASP A 336 -9.92 -0.48 -8.19
CA ASP A 336 -9.53 0.07 -6.88
C ASP A 336 -8.41 1.10 -7.00
N LEU A 337 -7.38 0.83 -7.82
CA LEU A 337 -6.26 1.74 -7.97
C LEU A 337 -6.59 3.01 -8.75
N CYS A 338 -7.65 3.05 -9.54
CA CYS A 338 -8.14 4.30 -10.14
C CYS A 338 -8.43 5.37 -9.07
N TYR A 339 -8.89 4.97 -7.89
CA TYR A 339 -9.15 5.88 -6.78
C TYR A 339 -7.90 6.26 -5.98
N SER A 340 -6.72 5.76 -6.32
CA SER A 340 -5.46 6.14 -5.66
C SER A 340 -4.98 7.55 -6.05
N GLN A 341 -5.48 8.10 -7.15
CA GLN A 341 -5.04 9.37 -7.77
C GLN A 341 -3.60 9.32 -8.31
N ALA A 342 -3.03 8.12 -8.50
CA ALA A 342 -1.68 7.94 -9.02
C ALA A 342 -1.65 7.18 -10.36
N VAL A 343 -2.77 6.62 -10.80
CA VAL A 343 -2.88 5.91 -12.08
C VAL A 343 -3.15 6.92 -13.18
N ALA A 344 -2.22 7.02 -14.13
CA ALA A 344 -2.32 7.92 -15.27
C ALA A 344 -2.90 7.22 -16.51
N ARG A 345 -2.53 5.94 -16.74
CA ARG A 345 -2.94 5.19 -17.94
C ARG A 345 -3.22 3.74 -17.60
N ILE A 346 -4.17 3.11 -18.30
CA ILE A 346 -4.54 1.71 -18.14
C ILE A 346 -4.67 1.07 -19.53
N GLY A 347 -4.09 -0.11 -19.69
CA GLY A 347 -4.26 -0.94 -20.88
C GLY A 347 -4.32 -2.42 -20.53
N PHE A 348 -4.65 -3.24 -21.53
CA PHE A 348 -4.60 -4.69 -21.41
C PHE A 348 -3.82 -5.29 -22.56
N VAL A 349 -2.97 -6.27 -22.28
CA VAL A 349 -2.18 -6.99 -23.29
C VAL A 349 -2.35 -8.50 -23.14
N LYS A 350 -2.14 -9.22 -24.23
CA LYS A 350 -2.06 -10.69 -24.24
C LYS A 350 -0.81 -11.16 -23.48
N GLY A 351 -0.59 -12.46 -23.40
CA GLY A 351 0.65 -13.06 -22.91
C GLY A 351 0.47 -14.03 -21.74
N VAL A 352 -0.71 -14.08 -21.10
CA VAL A 352 -1.02 -15.08 -20.07
C VAL A 352 -1.49 -16.39 -20.68
N GLY A 353 -2.18 -16.33 -21.81
CA GLY A 353 -2.84 -17.48 -22.43
C GLY A 353 -4.20 -17.75 -21.80
N ALA A 354 -5.25 -17.72 -22.63
CA ALA A 354 -6.62 -17.97 -22.18
C ALA A 354 -6.80 -19.40 -21.66
N VAL A 355 -7.54 -19.54 -20.57
CA VAL A 355 -7.91 -20.82 -19.94
C VAL A 355 -9.42 -20.82 -19.74
N SER A 356 -10.12 -21.77 -20.36
CA SER A 356 -11.57 -21.80 -20.27
C SER A 356 -12.06 -22.36 -18.94
N LYS A 357 -13.28 -21.98 -18.57
CA LYS A 357 -13.94 -22.47 -17.36
C LYS A 357 -14.25 -23.99 -17.43
N GLU A 358 -14.46 -24.52 -18.65
CA GLU A 358 -14.74 -25.91 -18.88
C GLU A 358 -13.51 -26.81 -18.77
N ALA A 359 -12.30 -26.22 -18.95
CA ALA A 359 -11.01 -26.91 -18.85
C ALA A 359 -10.02 -26.08 -18.04
N PRO A 360 -10.27 -25.88 -16.73
CA PRO A 360 -9.44 -25.04 -15.89
C PRO A 360 -8.04 -25.66 -15.71
N LYS A 361 -7.03 -24.80 -15.53
CA LYS A 361 -5.69 -25.21 -15.10
C LYS A 361 -5.63 -25.26 -13.59
N MET A 362 -4.63 -25.98 -13.06
CA MET A 362 -4.37 -26.05 -11.62
C MET A 362 -3.14 -25.22 -11.28
N ASN A 363 -3.19 -24.51 -10.17
CA ASN A 363 -2.02 -23.85 -9.61
C ASN A 363 -1.17 -24.81 -8.75
N LEU A 364 -0.06 -24.34 -8.15
CA LEU A 364 0.87 -25.15 -7.36
C LEU A 364 0.23 -25.86 -6.16
N VAL A 365 -0.82 -25.32 -5.59
CA VAL A 365 -1.53 -25.90 -4.43
C VAL A 365 -2.76 -26.74 -4.86
N GLY A 366 -2.98 -26.90 -6.18
CA GLY A 366 -4.05 -27.70 -6.75
C GLY A 366 -5.40 -26.99 -6.71
N ASP A 367 -5.44 -25.66 -6.77
CA ASP A 367 -6.68 -24.90 -6.98
C ASP A 367 -6.91 -24.71 -8.49
N PRO A 368 -8.13 -24.94 -8.98
CA PRO A 368 -8.45 -24.66 -10.37
C PRO A 368 -8.54 -23.16 -10.64
N PHE A 369 -8.09 -22.73 -11.83
CA PHE A 369 -8.30 -21.37 -12.30
C PHE A 369 -8.60 -21.31 -13.79
N TYR A 370 -9.30 -20.26 -14.20
CA TYR A 370 -9.53 -19.87 -15.58
C TYR A 370 -9.30 -18.36 -15.75
N THR A 371 -9.00 -17.91 -16.98
CA THR A 371 -8.66 -16.52 -17.30
C THR A 371 -8.93 -16.23 -18.77
N ASP A 372 -9.22 -14.97 -19.09
CA ASP A 372 -9.30 -14.46 -20.45
C ASP A 372 -7.92 -14.39 -21.16
N GLY A 373 -6.83 -14.56 -20.42
CA GLY A 373 -5.47 -14.57 -20.92
C GLY A 373 -4.81 -13.21 -21.03
N LEU A 374 -5.43 -12.15 -20.50
CA LEU A 374 -4.90 -10.80 -20.55
C LEU A 374 -4.16 -10.42 -19.25
N ARG A 375 -3.22 -9.49 -19.38
CA ARG A 375 -2.59 -8.74 -18.29
C ARG A 375 -3.16 -7.34 -18.26
N ALA A 376 -3.46 -6.81 -17.07
CA ALA A 376 -3.70 -5.39 -16.91
C ALA A 376 -2.36 -4.66 -16.75
N VAL A 377 -2.21 -3.56 -17.46
CA VAL A 377 -1.02 -2.69 -17.44
C VAL A 377 -1.43 -1.34 -16.88
N LEU A 378 -0.84 -0.95 -15.75
CA LEU A 378 -1.10 0.33 -15.08
C LEU A 378 0.15 1.18 -15.08
N PHE A 379 0.02 2.42 -15.53
CA PHE A 379 1.08 3.42 -15.51
C PHE A 379 0.86 4.37 -14.34
N PHE A 380 1.87 4.51 -13.51
CA PHE A 380 1.86 5.39 -12.36
C PHE A 380 2.69 6.63 -12.63
N ASP A 381 2.15 7.75 -12.21
CA ASP A 381 2.80 9.06 -12.26
C ASP A 381 2.57 9.81 -10.93
N PRO A 382 3.41 10.81 -10.62
CA PRO A 382 3.21 11.63 -9.43
C PRO A 382 1.81 12.25 -9.39
N ARG A 383 1.15 12.13 -8.26
CA ARG A 383 -0.23 12.61 -8.02
C ARG A 383 -0.38 14.13 -8.06
N PRO A 384 -1.59 14.67 -8.18
CA PRO A 384 -2.87 13.93 -8.24
C PRO A 384 -3.39 13.75 -9.69
N PHE A 385 -4.01 12.59 -9.94
CA PHE A 385 -4.85 12.34 -11.12
C PHE A 385 -6.31 12.19 -10.69
N THR A 386 -7.24 12.84 -11.39
CA THR A 386 -8.67 12.60 -11.21
C THR A 386 -9.10 11.39 -12.04
N LEU A 387 -10.27 10.83 -11.76
CA LEU A 387 -10.80 9.72 -12.57
C LEU A 387 -10.97 10.07 -14.05
N SER A 388 -11.21 11.35 -14.36
CA SER A 388 -11.35 11.85 -15.74
C SER A 388 -10.00 12.02 -16.46
N ASP A 389 -8.90 12.04 -15.72
CA ASP A 389 -7.55 12.20 -16.30
C ASP A 389 -6.92 10.86 -16.69
N ILE A 390 -7.54 9.75 -16.30
CA ILE A 390 -7.03 8.41 -16.60
C ILE A 390 -7.23 8.11 -18.08
N ASP A 391 -6.12 7.86 -18.80
CA ASP A 391 -6.13 7.48 -20.20
C ASP A 391 -6.32 5.96 -20.34
N LEU A 392 -7.37 5.55 -21.03
CA LEU A 392 -7.65 4.16 -21.34
C LEU A 392 -7.07 3.81 -22.71
N LEU A 393 -6.00 3.01 -22.72
CA LEU A 393 -5.29 2.63 -23.92
C LEU A 393 -6.16 1.71 -24.81
N ASP A 394 -6.21 2.00 -26.10
CA ASP A 394 -6.90 1.20 -27.10
C ASP A 394 -6.04 -0.01 -27.53
N TRP A 395 -5.72 -0.86 -26.56
CA TRP A 395 -4.98 -2.10 -26.78
C TRP A 395 -5.95 -3.28 -26.87
N GLU A 396 -5.87 -4.26 -25.93
CA GLU A 396 -6.86 -5.33 -25.85
C GLU A 396 -8.05 -4.92 -24.98
N ILE A 397 -9.24 -5.42 -25.31
CA ILE A 397 -10.46 -5.21 -24.50
C ILE A 397 -10.83 -6.55 -23.88
N PRO A 398 -10.89 -6.65 -22.53
CA PRO A 398 -11.34 -7.86 -21.85
C PRO A 398 -12.72 -8.31 -22.35
N PRO A 399 -12.95 -9.62 -22.56
CA PRO A 399 -14.22 -10.13 -23.09
C PRO A 399 -15.46 -9.67 -22.32
N ALA A 400 -15.37 -9.58 -20.99
CA ALA A 400 -16.45 -9.06 -20.15
C ALA A 400 -16.83 -7.60 -20.48
N HIS A 401 -15.88 -6.80 -20.98
CA HIS A 401 -16.14 -5.42 -21.40
C HIS A 401 -16.66 -5.33 -22.83
N ARG A 402 -16.28 -6.27 -23.71
CA ARG A 402 -16.77 -6.32 -25.11
C ARG A 402 -18.29 -6.47 -25.17
N THR A 403 -18.84 -7.38 -24.38
CA THR A 403 -20.30 -7.59 -24.31
C THR A 403 -21.03 -6.31 -23.88
N ALA A 404 -20.46 -5.53 -22.95
CA ALA A 404 -21.04 -4.26 -22.53
C ALA A 404 -20.99 -3.19 -23.64
N LEU A 405 -19.95 -3.19 -24.48
CA LEU A 405 -19.80 -2.26 -25.60
C LEU A 405 -20.73 -2.64 -26.78
N GLU A 406 -20.88 -3.93 -27.04
CA GLU A 406 -21.79 -4.43 -28.11
C GLU A 406 -23.25 -4.18 -27.76
N ASN A 407 -23.64 -4.27 -26.48
CA ASN A 407 -24.99 -3.95 -26.00
C ASN A 407 -25.27 -2.43 -25.90
N LYS A 408 -24.29 -1.57 -26.11
CA LYS A 408 -24.45 -0.11 -26.12
C LYS A 408 -24.65 0.50 -27.51
N ARG A 409 -25.21 -0.20 -28.46
CA ARG A 409 -25.94 0.49 -29.53
C ARG A 409 -27.23 1.04 -28.90
N PHE A 410 -27.12 2.20 -28.29
CA PHE A 410 -28.28 3.04 -28.08
C PHE A 410 -28.83 3.34 -29.48
N ASP A 411 -29.99 2.84 -29.79
CA ASP A 411 -30.80 3.35 -30.90
C ASP A 411 -30.91 4.85 -30.64
N SER A 412 -30.26 5.65 -31.47
CA SER A 412 -30.46 7.09 -31.49
C SER A 412 -31.95 7.30 -31.79
N PRO A 413 -32.71 8.02 -30.97
CA PRO A 413 -34.07 8.36 -31.41
C PRO A 413 -33.95 9.23 -32.65
N GLU A 414 -34.67 8.82 -33.72
CA GLU A 414 -34.87 9.61 -34.93
C GLU A 414 -35.49 10.98 -34.64
#